data_58baf07db2dd363f19242571a44d23d7
#
_entry.id   58baf07db2dd363f19242571a44d23d7
#
_cell.length_a   1.000
_cell.length_b   1.000
_cell.length_c   1.000
_cell.angle_alpha   90.00
_cell.angle_beta   90.00
_cell.angle_gamma   90.00
#
_symmetry.space_group_name_H-M   'P 1'
#
loop_
_entity.id
_entity.type
_entity.pdbx_description
1 polymer ?
#
loop_
_entity_poly.entity_id
_entity_poly.type
_entity_poly.pdbx_seq_one_letter_code
_entity_poly.pdbx_strand_id
1 'polypeptide(L)'
;MDPTHPSSIEPNKRPRLTPNPAMVFKNNKPFLILGTPGLDVQIQAMTQLFLNIIEFGMNPQEAIESPRFASYSFPLTSMINNYEPGVLSCENDIKENVINNLSNLGHKIKLWDQKSYLAGGLCAIQINNDLKTLTAGADPRRDAYAIGR
;
A
#
# COMPACT_ATOMS: atom_id res chain seq x y z
N MET A 1 -21.57 -22.79 6.24
CA MET A 1 -21.84 -21.49 5.63
C MET A 1 -23.28 -21.13 5.93
N ASP A 2 -23.54 -19.91 6.35
CA ASP A 2 -24.89 -19.43 6.60
C ASP A 2 -25.51 -19.00 5.25
N PRO A 3 -26.58 -19.66 4.76
CA PRO A 3 -27.20 -19.31 3.49
C PRO A 3 -27.94 -17.96 3.53
N THR A 4 -28.24 -17.43 4.71
CA THR A 4 -28.89 -16.13 4.87
C THR A 4 -27.92 -14.95 4.90
N HIS A 5 -26.62 -15.23 4.97
CA HIS A 5 -25.58 -14.19 5.02
C HIS A 5 -25.54 -13.40 3.69
N PRO A 6 -25.42 -12.06 3.72
CA PRO A 6 -25.34 -11.24 2.51
C PRO A 6 -24.24 -11.67 1.52
N SER A 7 -23.17 -12.29 2.00
CA SER A 7 -22.06 -12.79 1.17
C SER A 7 -22.15 -14.29 0.84
N SER A 8 -23.31 -14.93 1.06
CA SER A 8 -23.50 -16.34 0.65
C SER A 8 -23.34 -16.50 -0.87
N ILE A 9 -22.82 -17.64 -1.30
CA ILE A 9 -22.60 -17.92 -2.72
C ILE A 9 -23.96 -18.24 -3.37
N GLU A 10 -24.31 -17.48 -4.39
CA GLU A 10 -25.53 -17.67 -5.18
C GLU A 10 -25.26 -17.34 -6.66
N PRO A 11 -25.99 -17.94 -7.62
CA PRO A 11 -25.88 -17.57 -9.02
C PRO A 11 -26.21 -16.07 -9.24
N ASN A 12 -25.46 -15.42 -10.12
CA ASN A 12 -25.63 -14.01 -10.48
C ASN A 12 -25.42 -13.00 -9.34
N LYS A 13 -24.95 -13.43 -8.19
CA LYS A 13 -24.64 -12.56 -7.03
C LYS A 13 -23.25 -11.98 -7.17
N ARG A 14 -23.13 -10.65 -6.96
CA ARG A 14 -21.83 -9.97 -6.99
C ARG A 14 -20.99 -10.38 -5.79
N PRO A 15 -19.78 -10.91 -5.98
CA PRO A 15 -18.88 -11.24 -4.88
C PRO A 15 -18.37 -9.97 -4.20
N ARG A 16 -17.96 -10.08 -2.93
CA ARG A 16 -17.12 -9.06 -2.32
C ARG A 16 -15.77 -9.01 -3.05
N LEU A 17 -15.38 -7.81 -3.45
CA LEU A 17 -14.10 -7.53 -4.08
C LEU A 17 -13.29 -6.54 -3.24
N THR A 18 -11.97 -6.63 -3.34
CA THR A 18 -11.02 -5.73 -2.69
C THR A 18 -10.13 -4.93 -3.66
N PRO A 19 -10.44 -4.77 -4.98
CA PRO A 19 -9.62 -3.94 -5.85
C PRO A 19 -9.67 -2.49 -5.35
N ASN A 20 -8.52 -1.87 -5.32
CA ASN A 20 -8.34 -0.50 -4.83
C ASN A 20 -7.43 0.32 -5.76
N PRO A 21 -7.79 0.45 -7.06
CA PRO A 21 -7.05 1.32 -7.95
C PRO A 21 -7.34 2.78 -7.60
N ALA A 22 -6.32 3.64 -7.68
CA ALA A 22 -6.47 5.06 -7.48
C ALA A 22 -5.87 5.87 -8.62
N MET A 23 -6.49 7.01 -8.91
CA MET A 23 -5.99 7.99 -9.86
C MET A 23 -6.02 9.38 -9.21
N VAL A 24 -4.90 10.06 -9.28
CA VAL A 24 -4.73 11.44 -8.78
C VAL A 24 -4.76 12.41 -9.95
N PHE A 25 -5.52 13.48 -9.80
CA PHE A 25 -5.56 14.59 -10.74
C PHE A 25 -4.86 15.81 -10.14
N LYS A 26 -4.09 16.51 -10.97
CA LYS A 26 -3.48 17.80 -10.66
C LYS A 26 -3.87 18.79 -11.76
N ASN A 27 -4.48 19.92 -11.37
CA ASN A 27 -4.98 20.92 -12.32
C ASN A 27 -5.92 20.33 -13.40
N ASN A 28 -6.85 19.47 -12.98
CA ASN A 28 -7.80 18.75 -13.83
C ASN A 28 -7.17 17.82 -14.88
N LYS A 29 -5.91 17.47 -14.74
CA LYS A 29 -5.21 16.49 -15.61
C LYS A 29 -4.80 15.27 -14.81
N PRO A 30 -4.85 14.05 -15.35
CA PRO A 30 -4.29 12.87 -14.70
C PRO A 30 -2.81 13.10 -14.40
N PHE A 31 -2.42 12.77 -13.15
CA PHE A 31 -1.05 12.99 -12.67
C PHE A 31 -0.39 11.71 -12.19
N LEU A 32 -1.11 10.89 -11.43
CA LEU A 32 -0.57 9.65 -10.88
C LEU A 32 -1.65 8.58 -10.88
N ILE A 33 -1.28 7.38 -11.32
CA ILE A 33 -2.09 6.17 -11.25
C ILE A 33 -1.35 5.20 -10.34
N LEU A 34 -2.03 4.61 -9.37
CA LEU A 34 -1.39 3.70 -8.42
C LEU A 34 -2.34 2.60 -7.97
N GLY A 35 -1.76 1.51 -7.51
CA GLY A 35 -2.49 0.37 -6.97
C GLY A 35 -1.55 -0.63 -6.31
N THR A 36 -2.10 -1.50 -5.49
CA THR A 36 -1.36 -2.56 -4.82
C THR A 36 -2.28 -3.73 -4.46
N PRO A 37 -1.86 -4.97 -4.53
CA PRO A 37 -2.45 -6.05 -3.75
C PRO A 37 -2.05 -5.91 -2.28
N GLY A 38 -2.73 -6.62 -1.37
CA GLY A 38 -2.28 -6.67 0.03
C GLY A 38 -3.41 -6.60 1.06
N LEU A 39 -4.68 -6.81 0.66
CA LEU A 39 -5.82 -6.79 1.58
C LEU A 39 -5.87 -5.46 2.36
N ASP A 40 -5.83 -5.52 3.69
CA ASP A 40 -5.99 -4.36 4.56
C ASP A 40 -4.76 -3.42 4.60
N VAL A 41 -3.60 -3.84 4.07
CA VAL A 41 -2.43 -2.96 3.91
C VAL A 41 -2.54 -2.04 2.70
N GLN A 42 -3.42 -2.32 1.75
CA GLN A 42 -3.51 -1.59 0.47
C GLN A 42 -3.59 -0.07 0.67
N ILE A 43 -4.56 0.40 1.44
CA ILE A 43 -4.77 1.84 1.66
C ILE A 43 -3.55 2.49 2.31
N GLN A 44 -2.96 1.83 3.30
CA GLN A 44 -1.80 2.32 4.03
C GLN A 44 -0.56 2.42 3.12
N ALA A 45 -0.30 1.39 2.32
CA ALA A 45 0.81 1.38 1.37
C ALA A 45 0.64 2.45 0.28
N MET A 46 -0.55 2.58 -0.29
CA MET A 46 -0.84 3.60 -1.32
C MET A 46 -0.73 5.02 -0.76
N THR A 47 -1.15 5.26 0.49
CA THR A 47 -1.00 6.56 1.15
C THR A 47 0.48 6.91 1.34
N GLN A 48 1.31 5.97 1.77
CA GLN A 48 2.75 6.18 1.92
C GLN A 48 3.42 6.48 0.58
N LEU A 49 3.09 5.71 -0.47
CA LEU A 49 3.55 5.98 -1.82
C LEU A 49 3.16 7.40 -2.30
N PHE A 50 1.90 7.76 -2.12
CA PHE A 50 1.40 9.08 -2.52
C PHE A 50 2.17 10.21 -1.83
N LEU A 51 2.35 10.12 -0.51
CA LEU A 51 3.10 11.12 0.26
C LEU A 51 4.57 11.17 -0.16
N ASN A 52 5.21 10.03 -0.41
CA ASN A 52 6.59 9.97 -0.87
C ASN A 52 6.78 10.74 -2.19
N ILE A 53 5.81 10.64 -3.11
CA ILE A 53 5.87 11.36 -4.38
C ILE A 53 5.53 12.85 -4.21
N ILE A 54 4.45 13.17 -3.48
CA ILE A 54 3.92 14.54 -3.44
C ILE A 54 4.67 15.44 -2.45
N GLU A 55 4.98 14.93 -1.26
CA GLU A 55 5.60 15.72 -0.18
C GLU A 55 7.12 15.61 -0.20
N PHE A 56 7.65 14.43 -0.52
CA PHE A 56 9.11 14.20 -0.49
C PHE A 56 9.76 14.22 -1.87
N GLY A 57 8.98 14.40 -2.96
CA GLY A 57 9.49 14.61 -4.32
C GLY A 57 10.18 13.38 -4.93
N MET A 58 9.95 12.21 -4.41
CA MET A 58 10.53 10.97 -4.93
C MET A 58 9.96 10.62 -6.29
N ASN A 59 10.75 10.01 -7.17
CA ASN A 59 10.19 9.38 -8.36
C ASN A 59 9.40 8.10 -7.99
N PRO A 60 8.54 7.57 -8.89
CA PRO A 60 7.69 6.42 -8.57
C PRO A 60 8.45 5.19 -8.09
N GLN A 61 9.63 4.88 -8.65
CA GLN A 61 10.40 3.70 -8.25
C GLN A 61 11.02 3.88 -6.86
N GLU A 62 11.64 5.03 -6.59
CA GLU A 62 12.17 5.38 -5.26
C GLU A 62 11.07 5.34 -4.18
N ALA A 63 9.92 5.92 -4.49
CA ALA A 63 8.77 5.93 -3.58
C ALA A 63 8.24 4.53 -3.27
N ILE A 64 8.20 3.65 -4.28
CA ILE A 64 7.80 2.25 -4.15
C ILE A 64 8.81 1.46 -3.32
N GLU A 65 10.10 1.68 -3.52
CA GLU A 65 11.17 0.97 -2.82
C GLU A 65 11.40 1.45 -1.39
N SER A 66 10.87 2.61 -1.03
CA SER A 66 10.98 3.13 0.34
C SER A 66 10.43 2.15 1.36
N PRO A 67 11.06 2.05 2.56
CA PRO A 67 10.59 1.20 3.64
C PRO A 67 9.17 1.55 4.05
N ARG A 68 8.37 0.54 4.38
CA ARG A 68 6.96 0.70 4.74
C ARG A 68 6.66 0.24 6.15
N PHE A 69 5.54 0.74 6.64
CA PHE A 69 4.93 0.32 7.90
C PHE A 69 3.43 0.07 7.71
N ALA A 70 2.83 -0.67 8.65
CA ALA A 70 1.39 -0.84 8.71
C ALA A 70 0.91 -1.00 10.14
N SER A 71 -0.31 -0.53 10.41
CA SER A 71 -1.04 -0.76 11.65
C SER A 71 -2.22 -1.70 11.40
N TYR A 72 -2.41 -2.62 12.31
CA TYR A 72 -3.56 -3.53 12.35
C TYR A 72 -4.38 -3.32 13.63
N SER A 73 -4.44 -2.08 14.12
CA SER A 73 -5.24 -1.69 15.30
C SER A 73 -6.75 -1.66 15.02
N PHE A 74 -7.20 -2.27 13.96
CA PHE A 74 -8.60 -2.46 13.57
C PHE A 74 -8.81 -3.91 13.10
N PRO A 75 -10.01 -4.47 13.23
CA PRO A 75 -10.30 -5.83 12.79
C PRO A 75 -10.03 -5.99 11.28
N LEU A 76 -9.27 -7.04 10.92
CA LEU A 76 -9.00 -7.35 9.52
C LEU A 76 -10.29 -7.69 8.78
N THR A 77 -10.44 -7.13 7.59
CA THR A 77 -11.64 -7.34 6.78
C THR A 77 -11.68 -8.69 6.07
N SER A 78 -10.53 -9.34 5.93
CA SER A 78 -10.33 -10.58 5.18
C SER A 78 -10.06 -11.81 6.03
N MET A 79 -9.69 -11.62 7.29
CA MET A 79 -9.45 -12.65 8.28
C MET A 79 -10.40 -12.47 9.45
N ILE A 80 -10.87 -13.57 10.06
CA ILE A 80 -11.87 -13.53 11.11
C ILE A 80 -11.39 -12.67 12.28
N ASN A 81 -11.84 -11.41 12.30
CA ASN A 81 -11.73 -10.46 13.42
C ASN A 81 -10.36 -10.36 14.11
N ASN A 82 -9.29 -10.73 13.41
CA ASN A 82 -7.95 -10.61 13.94
C ASN A 82 -7.49 -9.15 13.88
N TYR A 83 -6.98 -8.61 14.99
CA TYR A 83 -6.41 -7.28 15.04
C TYR A 83 -5.35 -7.19 16.12
N GLU A 84 -4.40 -6.26 15.97
CA GLU A 84 -3.24 -6.10 16.85
C GLU A 84 -3.22 -4.65 17.41
N PRO A 85 -3.99 -4.34 18.49
CA PRO A 85 -4.07 -2.98 19.02
C PRO A 85 -2.73 -2.44 19.50
N GLY A 86 -2.38 -1.23 19.04
CA GLY A 86 -1.15 -0.55 19.40
C GLY A 86 0.11 -1.13 18.77
N VAL A 87 0.00 -2.17 17.93
CA VAL A 87 1.13 -2.71 17.18
C VAL A 87 1.33 -1.92 15.90
N LEU A 88 2.58 -1.54 15.65
CA LEU A 88 3.05 -0.95 14.40
C LEU A 88 4.06 -1.92 13.78
N SER A 89 3.69 -2.53 12.66
CA SER A 89 4.58 -3.38 11.87
C SER A 89 5.43 -2.50 10.97
N CYS A 90 6.76 -2.68 11.00
CA CYS A 90 7.73 -1.86 10.26
C CYS A 90 8.72 -2.74 9.53
N GLU A 91 9.06 -2.41 8.28
CA GLU A 91 10.19 -3.03 7.61
C GLU A 91 11.51 -2.66 8.32
N ASN A 92 12.42 -3.60 8.45
CA ASN A 92 13.63 -3.49 9.26
C ASN A 92 14.71 -2.56 8.67
N ASP A 93 14.49 -2.01 7.48
CA ASP A 93 15.32 -0.97 6.87
C ASP A 93 14.82 0.47 7.20
N ILE A 94 13.75 0.61 8.00
CA ILE A 94 13.44 1.87 8.66
C ILE A 94 14.54 2.16 9.69
N LYS A 95 15.07 3.39 9.68
CA LYS A 95 16.19 3.80 10.55
C LYS A 95 15.90 3.50 12.01
N GLU A 96 16.87 2.92 12.71
CA GLU A 96 16.75 2.49 14.10
C GLU A 96 16.32 3.62 15.05
N ASN A 97 16.82 4.83 14.85
CA ASN A 97 16.40 5.98 15.65
C ASN A 97 14.91 6.34 15.49
N VAL A 98 14.33 6.09 14.31
CA VAL A 98 12.89 6.26 14.06
C VAL A 98 12.10 5.19 14.80
N ILE A 99 12.53 3.94 14.70
CA ILE A 99 11.94 2.78 15.41
C ILE A 99 11.94 3.04 16.92
N ASN A 100 13.08 3.47 17.47
CA ASN A 100 13.22 3.77 18.91
C ASN A 100 12.30 4.92 19.33
N ASN A 101 12.19 5.98 18.53
CA ASN A 101 11.29 7.09 18.82
C ASN A 101 9.81 6.67 18.82
N LEU A 102 9.40 5.85 17.83
CA LEU A 102 8.05 5.31 17.78
C LEU A 102 7.73 4.41 18.98
N SER A 103 8.68 3.60 19.42
CA SER A 103 8.56 2.77 20.62
C SER A 103 8.39 3.65 21.88
N ASN A 104 9.17 4.73 22.00
CA ASN A 104 9.07 5.69 23.12
C ASN A 104 7.73 6.43 23.13
N LEU A 105 7.08 6.60 21.99
CA LEU A 105 5.72 7.14 21.87
C LEU A 105 4.62 6.12 22.22
N GLY A 106 4.98 4.88 22.57
CA GLY A 106 4.07 3.85 23.05
C GLY A 106 3.64 2.84 21.98
N HIS A 107 4.19 2.90 20.76
CA HIS A 107 3.92 1.87 19.76
C HIS A 107 4.63 0.56 20.11
N LYS A 108 3.91 -0.55 19.99
CA LYS A 108 4.51 -1.89 20.05
C LYS A 108 5.05 -2.24 18.68
N ILE A 109 6.37 -2.14 18.52
CA ILE A 109 7.01 -2.37 17.21
C ILE A 109 7.10 -3.86 16.91
N LYS A 110 6.66 -4.24 15.70
CA LYS A 110 6.82 -5.57 15.11
C LYS A 110 7.66 -5.42 13.84
N LEU A 111 8.85 -5.96 13.83
CA LEU A 111 9.71 -5.87 12.66
C LEU A 111 9.32 -6.91 11.60
N TRP A 112 9.22 -6.47 10.37
CA TRP A 112 9.18 -7.27 9.17
C TRP A 112 10.57 -7.35 8.55
N ASP A 113 10.78 -8.33 7.69
CA ASP A 113 11.97 -8.36 6.84
C ASP A 113 11.98 -7.17 5.88
N GLN A 114 13.16 -6.83 5.39
CA GLN A 114 13.32 -5.85 4.32
C GLN A 114 12.55 -6.30 3.07
N LYS A 115 11.84 -5.36 2.43
CA LYS A 115 11.01 -5.64 1.25
C LYS A 115 10.00 -6.76 1.51
N SER A 116 9.35 -6.70 2.66
CA SER A 116 8.39 -7.72 3.08
C SER A 116 7.19 -7.83 2.14
N TYR A 117 6.87 -9.07 1.76
CA TYR A 117 5.64 -9.38 1.02
C TYR A 117 4.37 -8.84 1.71
N LEU A 118 4.38 -8.73 3.05
CA LEU A 118 3.27 -8.23 3.85
C LEU A 118 3.01 -6.74 3.66
N ALA A 119 3.99 -5.99 3.17
CA ALA A 119 3.87 -4.54 2.93
C ALA A 119 3.18 -4.17 1.61
N GLY A 120 2.58 -5.15 0.91
CA GLY A 120 1.91 -4.96 -0.36
C GLY A 120 2.82 -5.18 -1.57
N GLY A 121 2.39 -4.74 -2.75
CA GLY A 121 3.12 -4.86 -4.02
C GLY A 121 2.73 -3.71 -4.94
N LEU A 122 3.22 -2.52 -4.65
CA LEU A 122 2.84 -1.28 -5.32
C LEU A 122 3.24 -1.25 -6.80
N CYS A 123 2.34 -0.71 -7.61
CA CYS A 123 2.65 -0.27 -8.98
C CYS A 123 2.17 1.16 -9.13
N ALA A 124 2.94 1.99 -9.81
CA ALA A 124 2.57 3.37 -10.05
C ALA A 124 3.05 3.86 -11.42
N ILE A 125 2.27 4.78 -11.99
CA ILE A 125 2.62 5.53 -13.21
C ILE A 125 2.39 7.01 -12.95
N GLN A 126 3.45 7.79 -13.01
CA GLN A 126 3.40 9.25 -12.95
C GLN A 126 3.38 9.82 -14.35
N ILE A 127 2.47 10.74 -14.60
CA ILE A 127 2.25 11.38 -15.89
C ILE A 127 2.82 12.81 -15.84
N ASN A 128 3.82 13.08 -16.68
CA ASN A 128 4.28 14.44 -16.92
C ASN A 128 3.53 15.00 -18.14
N ASN A 129 2.54 15.85 -17.87
CA ASN A 129 1.70 16.41 -18.92
C ASN A 129 2.43 17.42 -19.80
N ASP A 130 3.47 18.06 -19.30
CA ASP A 130 4.23 19.09 -20.05
C ASP A 130 5.25 18.43 -20.99
N LEU A 131 5.97 17.43 -20.50
CA LEU A 131 6.93 16.67 -21.29
C LEU A 131 6.29 15.53 -22.10
N LYS A 132 5.01 15.22 -21.87
CA LYS A 132 4.29 14.10 -22.47
C LYS A 132 5.00 12.75 -22.23
N THR A 133 5.54 12.57 -21.03
CA THR A 133 6.24 11.36 -20.64
C THR A 133 5.54 10.65 -19.50
N LEU A 134 5.77 9.34 -19.43
CA LEU A 134 5.32 8.48 -18.33
C LEU A 134 6.54 7.95 -17.58
N THR A 135 6.50 8.02 -16.25
CA THR A 135 7.49 7.37 -15.39
C THR A 135 6.77 6.30 -14.58
N ALA A 136 7.19 5.05 -14.72
CA ALA A 136 6.56 3.94 -14.03
C ALA A 136 7.50 3.31 -13.02
N GLY A 137 6.91 2.73 -11.97
CA GLY A 137 7.62 1.93 -10.98
C GLY A 137 6.84 0.66 -10.64
N ALA A 138 7.57 -0.39 -10.30
CA ALA A 138 7.04 -1.68 -9.88
C ALA A 138 7.77 -2.19 -8.63
N ASP A 139 7.03 -2.86 -7.75
CA ASP A 139 7.48 -3.22 -6.41
C ASP A 139 8.36 -4.48 -6.41
N PRO A 140 9.61 -4.40 -5.93
CA PRO A 140 10.45 -5.58 -5.79
C PRO A 140 10.00 -6.57 -4.71
N ARG A 141 8.97 -6.21 -3.89
CA ARG A 141 8.35 -7.11 -2.91
C ARG A 141 7.47 -8.18 -3.57
N ARG A 142 7.19 -8.05 -4.85
CA ARG A 142 6.38 -8.95 -5.69
C ARG A 142 7.01 -9.10 -7.06
N ASP A 143 6.63 -10.15 -7.78
CA ASP A 143 7.02 -10.33 -9.18
C ASP A 143 6.23 -9.35 -10.07
N ALA A 144 6.77 -8.15 -10.22
CA ALA A 144 6.16 -7.08 -10.99
C ALA A 144 7.20 -6.34 -11.83
N TYR A 145 6.79 -5.84 -12.98
CA TYR A 145 7.67 -5.14 -13.92
C TYR A 145 7.00 -3.86 -14.44
N ALA A 146 7.79 -2.81 -14.64
CA ALA A 146 7.41 -1.61 -15.37
C ALA A 146 8.12 -1.60 -16.71
N ILE A 147 7.36 -1.60 -17.81
CA ILE A 147 7.90 -1.62 -19.18
C ILE A 147 7.30 -0.44 -19.93
N GLY A 148 8.13 0.33 -20.62
CA GLY A 148 7.75 1.47 -21.45
C GLY A 148 8.35 1.41 -22.86
N ARG A 149 7.81 2.26 -23.76
CA ARG A 149 8.34 2.51 -25.10
C ARG A 149 8.71 3.96 -25.22
#